data_4bb7e7a8ccf07f9fae44434b071bfa79
#
_entry.id   4bb7e7a8ccf07f9fae44434b071bfa79
#
_cell.length_a   1.000
_cell.length_b   1.000
_cell.length_c   1.000
_cell.angle_alpha   90.00
_cell.angle_beta   90.00
_cell.angle_gamma   90.00
#
_symmetry.space_group_name_H-M   'P 1'
#
loop_
_entity.id
_entity.type
_entity.pdbx_description
1 polymer ?
#
loop_
_entity_poly.entity_id
_entity_poly.type
_entity_poly.pdbx_seq_one_letter_code
_entity_poly.pdbx_strand_id
1 'polypeptide(L)'
;MEKPIEWITAQQVNEYINEQLKTLFLREGFEMGRQKGCLLRIKEHHIQMICQIGFEEIKLKLIIAPAWICHYSYHYSKNMRLKWSNRSNLSRNIYTDIAYRQRISSKIFYKKEEFFNAWDTVILPQLQEEVIGMYEKVDFDTYVLICEDGSGQNWEMGYEDGVCRNLVIGYNNFWTKQYEKGKICLESAILEIGERSTRAGAKDEYAQDIENAKVILDVYGKRKTGWEEMVSDKLMSIERATLQQYLL
;
A
#
# COMPACT_ATOMS: atom_id res chain seq x y z
N MET A 1 -44.89 20.86 -8.52
CA MET A 1 -44.15 20.24 -9.66
C MET A 1 -42.90 19.61 -9.04
N GLU A 2 -42.81 18.31 -9.15
CA GLU A 2 -41.56 17.59 -8.76
C GLU A 2 -40.46 18.02 -9.71
N LYS A 3 -39.25 18.29 -9.16
CA LYS A 3 -38.09 18.58 -9.98
C LYS A 3 -37.75 17.36 -10.86
N PRO A 4 -37.37 17.54 -12.13
CA PRO A 4 -36.95 16.43 -12.96
C PRO A 4 -35.72 15.74 -12.31
N ILE A 5 -35.73 14.40 -12.30
CA ILE A 5 -34.63 13.60 -11.77
C ILE A 5 -33.43 13.72 -12.71
N GLU A 6 -32.31 14.25 -12.22
CA GLU A 6 -31.06 14.28 -12.96
C GLU A 6 -30.29 12.98 -12.78
N TRP A 7 -29.78 12.47 -13.89
CA TRP A 7 -29.00 11.23 -13.93
C TRP A 7 -27.55 11.50 -14.34
N ILE A 8 -26.62 10.78 -13.72
CA ILE A 8 -25.20 10.78 -14.08
C ILE A 8 -24.75 9.37 -14.44
N THR A 9 -23.80 9.26 -15.34
CA THR A 9 -23.25 7.97 -15.79
C THR A 9 -22.25 7.41 -14.77
N ALA A 10 -22.05 6.11 -14.79
CA ALA A 10 -21.01 5.46 -13.98
C ALA A 10 -19.61 6.03 -14.26
N GLN A 11 -19.34 6.44 -15.50
CA GLN A 11 -18.09 7.09 -15.84
C GLN A 11 -17.92 8.43 -15.10
N GLN A 12 -18.95 9.29 -15.12
CA GLN A 12 -18.92 10.57 -14.39
C GLN A 12 -18.76 10.38 -12.88
N VAL A 13 -19.42 9.34 -12.33
CA VAL A 13 -19.25 8.97 -10.91
C VAL A 13 -17.80 8.58 -10.62
N ASN A 14 -17.20 7.74 -11.46
CA ASN A 14 -15.80 7.32 -11.28
C ASN A 14 -14.81 8.49 -11.43
N GLU A 15 -15.03 9.36 -12.39
CA GLU A 15 -14.22 10.58 -12.58
C GLU A 15 -14.31 11.47 -11.33
N TYR A 16 -15.52 11.69 -10.82
CA TYR A 16 -15.72 12.46 -9.59
C TYR A 16 -15.01 11.82 -8.38
N ILE A 17 -15.19 10.52 -8.18
CA ILE A 17 -14.54 9.80 -7.08
C ILE A 17 -13.02 9.94 -7.16
N ASN A 18 -12.44 9.74 -8.34
CA ASN A 18 -10.99 9.86 -8.53
C ASN A 18 -10.48 11.26 -8.18
N GLU A 19 -11.17 12.30 -8.60
CA GLU A 19 -10.79 13.68 -8.27
C GLU A 19 -10.94 13.99 -6.78
N GLN A 20 -11.99 13.47 -6.13
CA GLN A 20 -12.19 13.65 -4.70
C GLN A 20 -11.14 12.88 -3.87
N LEU A 21 -10.85 11.64 -4.23
CA LEU A 21 -9.77 10.86 -3.60
C LEU A 21 -8.43 11.56 -3.75
N LYS A 22 -8.11 12.01 -4.96
CA LYS A 22 -6.89 12.76 -5.21
C LYS A 22 -6.82 14.01 -4.35
N THR A 23 -7.88 14.83 -4.33
CA THR A 23 -7.92 16.07 -3.54
C THR A 23 -7.76 15.80 -2.04
N LEU A 24 -8.44 14.78 -1.52
CA LEU A 24 -8.36 14.40 -0.12
C LEU A 24 -6.95 13.92 0.25
N PHE A 25 -6.42 12.95 -0.47
CA PHE A 25 -5.16 12.32 -0.09
C PHE A 25 -3.93 13.16 -0.39
N LEU A 26 -3.96 14.06 -1.39
CA LEU A 26 -2.89 15.05 -1.58
C LEU A 26 -2.77 16.00 -0.37
N ARG A 27 -3.88 16.34 0.29
CA ARG A 27 -3.85 17.14 1.54
C ARG A 27 -3.24 16.37 2.70
N GLU A 28 -3.31 15.05 2.68
CA GLU A 28 -2.70 14.15 3.66
C GLU A 28 -1.25 13.75 3.33
N GLY A 29 -0.63 14.45 2.40
CA GLY A 29 0.77 14.23 2.01
C GLY A 29 1.00 13.04 1.09
N PHE A 30 -0.05 12.51 0.45
CA PHE A 30 0.10 11.52 -0.61
C PHE A 30 0.49 12.22 -1.92
N GLU A 31 1.17 11.49 -2.79
CA GLU A 31 1.57 11.92 -4.12
C GLU A 31 1.03 10.93 -5.16
N MET A 32 1.04 11.35 -6.42
CA MET A 32 0.61 10.49 -7.52
C MET A 32 1.66 9.42 -7.79
N GLY A 33 1.25 8.16 -7.69
CA GLY A 33 2.09 7.03 -8.09
C GLY A 33 2.10 6.81 -9.61
N ARG A 34 3.15 6.12 -10.09
CA ARG A 34 3.24 5.71 -11.51
C ARG A 34 2.06 4.86 -11.96
N GLN A 35 1.56 4.03 -11.10
CA GLN A 35 0.39 3.23 -11.39
C GLN A 35 -0.86 4.11 -11.40
N LYS A 36 -1.59 4.11 -12.52
CA LYS A 36 -2.82 4.89 -12.69
C LYS A 36 -3.82 4.56 -11.57
N GLY A 37 -4.34 5.60 -10.93
CA GLY A 37 -5.30 5.46 -9.84
C GLY A 37 -4.70 5.11 -8.49
N CYS A 38 -3.37 5.12 -8.36
CA CYS A 38 -2.69 4.94 -7.10
C CYS A 38 -2.15 6.26 -6.56
N LEU A 39 -2.34 6.48 -5.28
CA LEU A 39 -1.76 7.54 -4.49
C LEU A 39 -0.86 6.91 -3.44
N LEU A 40 0.29 7.49 -3.17
CA LEU A 40 1.24 6.96 -2.19
C LEU A 40 1.89 8.07 -1.37
N ARG A 41 2.30 7.74 -0.17
CA ARG A 41 3.20 8.54 0.65
C ARG A 41 4.19 7.65 1.38
N ILE A 42 5.26 8.27 1.85
CA ILE A 42 6.16 7.63 2.80
C ILE A 42 5.83 8.12 4.18
N LYS A 43 5.80 7.18 5.10
CA LYS A 43 5.71 7.47 6.52
C LYS A 43 6.67 6.55 7.25
N GLU A 44 7.64 7.14 7.96
CA GLU A 44 8.54 6.39 8.83
C GLU A 44 9.11 5.10 8.19
N HIS A 45 9.78 5.25 7.05
CA HIS A 45 10.45 4.16 6.34
C HIS A 45 9.56 3.05 5.77
N HIS A 46 8.26 3.29 5.65
CA HIS A 46 7.36 2.43 4.89
C HIS A 46 6.50 3.24 3.93
N ILE A 47 6.03 2.59 2.88
CA ILE A 47 5.21 3.18 1.84
C ILE A 47 3.74 2.86 2.15
N GLN A 48 2.92 3.89 2.25
CA GLN A 48 1.46 3.76 2.32
C GLN A 48 0.89 4.08 0.94
N MET A 49 0.10 3.16 0.38
CA MET A 49 -0.50 3.32 -0.94
C MET A 49 -2.00 3.08 -0.91
N ILE A 50 -2.73 3.87 -1.68
CA ILE A 50 -4.15 3.68 -1.93
C ILE A 50 -4.36 3.52 -3.41
N CYS A 51 -5.00 2.41 -3.79
CA CYS A 51 -5.40 2.16 -5.16
C CYS A 51 -6.90 1.98 -5.22
N GLN A 52 -7.56 2.69 -6.13
CA GLN A 52 -8.95 2.40 -6.46
C GLN A 52 -8.98 1.15 -7.33
N ILE A 53 -9.72 0.13 -6.90
CA ILE A 53 -9.94 -1.09 -7.64
C ILE A 53 -11.43 -1.26 -7.94
N GLY A 54 -11.74 -1.41 -9.23
CA GLY A 54 -13.10 -1.68 -9.72
C GLY A 54 -13.83 -0.44 -10.21
N PHE A 55 -14.64 -0.67 -11.23
CA PHE A 55 -15.47 0.36 -11.88
C PHE A 55 -16.90 0.38 -11.34
N GLU A 56 -17.29 -0.69 -10.68
CA GLU A 56 -18.66 -0.92 -10.25
C GLU A 56 -18.92 -0.73 -8.76
N GLU A 57 -17.87 -0.61 -7.97
CA GLU A 57 -17.91 -0.38 -6.52
C GLU A 57 -16.78 0.56 -6.13
N ILE A 58 -16.98 1.38 -5.10
CA ILE A 58 -15.86 2.11 -4.50
C ILE A 58 -15.10 1.11 -3.62
N LYS A 59 -14.21 0.37 -4.26
CA LYS A 59 -13.27 -0.50 -3.59
C LYS A 59 -11.93 0.18 -3.54
N LEU A 60 -11.36 0.26 -2.36
CA LEU A 60 -10.01 0.72 -2.14
C LEU A 60 -9.14 -0.47 -1.75
N LYS A 61 -8.00 -0.60 -2.39
CA LYS A 61 -6.92 -1.45 -1.92
C LYS A 61 -5.94 -0.57 -1.17
N LEU A 62 -5.85 -0.76 0.13
CA LEU A 62 -4.86 -0.15 0.99
C LEU A 62 -3.64 -1.03 1.00
N ILE A 63 -2.46 -0.44 0.85
CA ILE A 63 -1.19 -1.16 0.77
C ILE A 63 -0.21 -0.50 1.72
N ILE A 64 0.52 -1.32 2.47
CA ILE A 64 1.75 -0.93 3.15
C ILE A 64 2.88 -1.77 2.59
N ALA A 65 3.95 -1.13 2.16
CA ALA A 65 5.09 -1.78 1.54
C ALA A 65 6.40 -1.30 2.18
N PRO A 66 7.44 -2.14 2.20
CA PRO A 66 8.75 -1.74 2.72
C PRO A 66 9.37 -0.67 1.81
N ALA A 67 9.96 0.34 2.44
CA ALA A 67 10.69 1.37 1.71
C ALA A 67 12.12 0.94 1.32
N TRP A 68 12.59 -0.21 1.80
CA TRP A 68 13.95 -0.69 1.58
C TRP A 68 14.07 -1.89 0.64
N ILE A 69 12.99 -2.25 -0.05
CA ILE A 69 13.00 -3.35 -1.02
C ILE A 69 12.50 -2.88 -2.37
N CYS A 70 13.30 -3.14 -3.40
CA CYS A 70 12.98 -2.77 -4.77
C CYS A 70 11.94 -3.69 -5.41
N HIS A 71 11.67 -4.84 -4.84
CA HIS A 71 10.74 -5.82 -5.41
C HIS A 71 9.28 -5.46 -5.15
N TYR A 72 8.52 -5.18 -6.21
CA TYR A 72 7.13 -4.69 -6.14
C TYR A 72 6.11 -5.65 -5.52
N SER A 73 6.40 -6.95 -5.53
CA SER A 73 5.41 -7.95 -5.12
C SER A 73 5.23 -8.04 -3.62
N TYR A 74 6.21 -7.58 -2.84
CA TYR A 74 6.15 -7.69 -1.39
C TYR A 74 5.41 -6.51 -0.78
N HIS A 75 4.17 -6.75 -0.37
CA HIS A 75 3.35 -5.77 0.31
C HIS A 75 2.28 -6.43 1.17
N TYR A 76 1.85 -5.72 2.19
CA TYR A 76 0.64 -6.04 2.94
C TYR A 76 -0.52 -5.22 2.40
N SER A 77 -1.66 -5.83 2.21
CA SER A 77 -2.82 -5.14 1.67
C SER A 77 -4.08 -5.40 2.47
N LYS A 78 -4.99 -4.47 2.39
CA LYS A 78 -6.34 -4.59 2.93
C LYS A 78 -7.33 -4.06 1.92
N ASN A 79 -8.31 -4.87 1.57
CA ASN A 79 -9.39 -4.45 0.70
C ASN A 79 -10.49 -3.81 1.53
N MET A 80 -10.82 -2.58 1.22
CA MET A 80 -11.94 -1.86 1.84
C MET A 80 -13.03 -1.62 0.82
N ARG A 81 -14.25 -1.96 1.20
CA ARG A 81 -15.45 -1.55 0.47
C ARG A 81 -16.08 -0.40 1.26
N LEU A 82 -16.16 0.75 0.65
CA LEU A 82 -16.85 1.88 1.24
C LEU A 82 -18.36 1.62 1.22
N LYS A 83 -18.98 1.73 2.38
CA LYS A 83 -20.40 1.52 2.54
C LYS A 83 -21.15 2.77 2.11
N TRP A 84 -22.18 2.58 1.31
CA TRP A 84 -23.04 3.68 0.86
C TRP A 84 -24.08 4.12 1.91
N SER A 85 -24.42 3.26 2.83
CA SER A 85 -25.38 3.55 3.90
C SER A 85 -24.87 3.07 5.25
N ASN A 86 -25.21 3.81 6.30
CA ASN A 86 -24.95 3.43 7.70
C ASN A 86 -25.74 2.18 8.16
N ARG A 87 -26.50 1.55 7.29
CA ARG A 87 -27.19 0.30 7.62
C ARG A 87 -26.17 -0.82 7.68
N SER A 88 -25.93 -1.26 8.88
CA SER A 88 -24.90 -2.22 9.34
C SER A 88 -25.03 -3.64 8.79
N ASN A 89 -25.75 -3.86 7.72
CA ASN A 89 -25.94 -5.19 7.17
C ASN A 89 -25.49 -5.25 5.73
N LEU A 90 -24.39 -5.97 5.56
CA LEU A 90 -24.04 -6.74 4.38
C LEU A 90 -23.47 -5.96 3.20
N SER A 91 -22.36 -6.46 2.74
CA SER A 91 -21.89 -6.63 1.35
C SER A 91 -22.87 -6.25 0.22
N ARG A 92 -23.61 -5.15 0.39
CA ARG A 92 -24.40 -4.61 -0.70
C ARG A 92 -23.53 -3.70 -1.52
N ASN A 93 -23.37 -4.06 -2.75
CA ASN A 93 -22.80 -3.20 -3.77
C ASN A 93 -23.50 -1.84 -3.73
N ILE A 94 -22.76 -0.75 -3.89
CA ILE A 94 -23.30 0.60 -4.10
C ILE A 94 -24.48 0.59 -5.07
N TYR A 95 -24.51 -0.37 -5.99
CA TYR A 95 -25.54 -0.57 -7.00
C TYR A 95 -26.87 -1.09 -6.51
N THR A 96 -26.93 -1.78 -5.39
CA THR A 96 -28.17 -2.40 -4.90
C THR A 96 -28.95 -1.51 -3.96
N ASP A 97 -28.30 -0.54 -3.30
CA ASP A 97 -28.97 0.39 -2.39
C ASP A 97 -29.45 1.68 -3.07
N ILE A 98 -28.96 1.99 -4.27
CA ILE A 98 -29.55 3.03 -5.11
C ILE A 98 -30.77 2.41 -5.76
N ALA A 99 -31.94 2.65 -5.18
CA ALA A 99 -33.20 2.02 -5.54
C ALA A 99 -33.63 2.19 -7.01
N TYR A 100 -32.88 2.92 -7.83
CA TYR A 100 -33.15 3.12 -9.24
C TYR A 100 -31.87 3.15 -10.08
N ARG A 101 -31.29 1.99 -10.21
CA ARG A 101 -30.35 1.69 -11.29
C ARG A 101 -31.17 1.42 -12.55
N GLN A 102 -31.10 2.30 -13.51
CA GLN A 102 -31.67 2.05 -14.81
C GLN A 102 -30.58 1.60 -15.78
N ARG A 103 -30.63 0.36 -16.22
CA ARG A 103 -29.77 -0.14 -17.29
C ARG A 103 -30.42 0.18 -18.61
N ILE A 104 -29.93 1.22 -19.27
CA ILE A 104 -30.34 1.55 -20.63
C ILE A 104 -29.23 1.08 -21.56
N SER A 105 -29.49 0.02 -22.30
CA SER A 105 -28.48 -0.70 -23.09
C SER A 105 -27.32 -1.22 -22.18
N SER A 106 -26.06 -0.97 -22.47
CA SER A 106 -24.92 -1.39 -21.66
C SER A 106 -24.46 -0.34 -20.63
N LYS A 107 -25.16 0.79 -20.50
CA LYS A 107 -24.74 1.91 -19.64
C LYS A 107 -25.47 1.91 -18.30
N ILE A 108 -24.74 2.25 -17.24
CA ILE A 108 -25.26 2.38 -15.88
C ILE A 108 -25.38 3.86 -15.54
N PHE A 109 -26.51 4.24 -14.96
CA PHE A 109 -26.83 5.59 -14.54
C PHE A 109 -27.17 5.62 -13.05
N TYR A 110 -26.89 6.74 -12.40
CA TYR A 110 -27.19 7.02 -11.00
C TYR A 110 -28.03 8.28 -10.89
N LYS A 111 -28.88 8.35 -9.89
CA LYS A 111 -29.53 9.61 -9.53
C LYS A 111 -28.47 10.54 -8.92
N LYS A 112 -28.28 11.69 -9.55
CA LYS A 112 -27.23 12.64 -9.22
C LYS A 112 -27.31 13.11 -7.77
N GLU A 113 -28.47 13.56 -7.33
CA GLU A 113 -28.68 14.09 -5.97
C GLU A 113 -28.43 13.01 -4.90
N GLU A 114 -28.92 11.79 -5.10
CA GLU A 114 -28.71 10.68 -4.16
C GLU A 114 -27.23 10.31 -4.07
N PHE A 115 -26.50 10.31 -5.20
CA PHE A 115 -25.07 10.03 -5.21
C PHE A 115 -24.29 11.08 -4.43
N PHE A 116 -24.49 12.38 -4.71
CA PHE A 116 -23.75 13.43 -4.03
C PHE A 116 -24.08 13.52 -2.54
N ASN A 117 -25.36 13.35 -2.18
CA ASN A 117 -25.74 13.30 -0.77
C ASN A 117 -25.05 12.13 -0.03
N ALA A 118 -25.02 10.94 -0.63
CA ALA A 118 -24.34 9.80 -0.03
C ALA A 118 -22.82 9.98 0.01
N TRP A 119 -22.24 10.62 -1.00
CA TRP A 119 -20.82 10.99 -0.97
C TRP A 119 -20.50 11.85 0.24
N ASP A 120 -21.23 12.94 0.43
CA ASP A 120 -20.95 13.92 1.48
C ASP A 120 -21.27 13.39 2.90
N THR A 121 -22.35 12.61 3.04
CA THR A 121 -22.83 12.19 4.37
C THR A 121 -22.32 10.82 4.82
N VAL A 122 -21.83 9.98 3.91
CA VAL A 122 -21.44 8.60 4.23
C VAL A 122 -20.03 8.28 3.76
N ILE A 123 -19.74 8.52 2.47
CA ILE A 123 -18.48 8.02 1.88
C ILE A 123 -17.30 8.86 2.34
N LEU A 124 -17.39 10.17 2.24
CA LEU A 124 -16.31 11.08 2.62
C LEU A 124 -15.94 10.96 4.11
N PRO A 125 -16.90 10.91 5.06
CA PRO A 125 -16.58 10.60 6.46
C PRO A 125 -15.85 9.26 6.66
N GLN A 126 -16.29 8.19 5.97
CA GLN A 126 -15.59 6.90 6.05
C GLN A 126 -14.14 6.98 5.53
N LEU A 127 -13.90 7.72 4.44
CA LEU A 127 -12.55 7.93 3.93
C LEU A 127 -11.67 8.63 4.95
N GLN A 128 -12.18 9.65 5.61
CA GLN A 128 -11.45 10.43 6.61
C GLN A 128 -11.21 9.65 7.90
N GLU A 129 -12.24 9.03 8.44
CA GLU A 129 -12.17 8.37 9.75
C GLU A 129 -11.55 6.97 9.67
N GLU A 130 -11.97 6.16 8.69
CA GLU A 130 -11.55 4.76 8.63
C GLU A 130 -10.26 4.60 7.83
N VAL A 131 -10.14 5.22 6.65
CA VAL A 131 -8.98 5.00 5.76
C VAL A 131 -7.76 5.78 6.24
N ILE A 132 -7.91 7.09 6.42
CA ILE A 132 -6.79 7.94 6.89
C ILE A 132 -6.43 7.53 8.31
N GLY A 133 -7.43 7.40 9.19
CA GLY A 133 -7.22 6.98 10.57
C GLY A 133 -6.57 5.60 10.72
N MET A 134 -6.78 4.70 9.76
CA MET A 134 -6.08 3.40 9.72
C MET A 134 -4.61 3.57 9.39
N TYR A 135 -4.27 4.38 8.39
CA TYR A 135 -2.89 4.66 8.04
C TYR A 135 -2.15 5.44 9.12
N GLU A 136 -2.83 6.35 9.83
CA GLU A 136 -2.22 7.08 10.94
C GLU A 136 -1.83 6.18 12.12
N LYS A 137 -2.50 5.04 12.29
CA LYS A 137 -2.19 4.04 13.32
C LYS A 137 -1.02 3.13 12.95
N VAL A 138 -0.56 3.16 11.72
CA VAL A 138 0.63 2.41 11.29
C VAL A 138 1.83 3.34 11.37
N ASP A 139 2.44 3.42 12.55
CA ASP A 139 3.78 3.95 12.77
C ASP A 139 4.84 2.90 12.42
N PHE A 140 6.12 3.24 12.55
CA PHE A 140 7.20 2.33 12.20
C PHE A 140 7.21 1.07 13.06
N ASP A 141 6.97 1.18 14.36
CA ASP A 141 6.94 0.03 15.27
C ASP A 141 5.80 -0.93 14.91
N THR A 142 4.62 -0.40 14.65
CA THR A 142 3.46 -1.17 14.17
C THR A 142 3.77 -1.84 12.82
N TYR A 143 4.40 -1.13 11.90
CA TYR A 143 4.82 -1.69 10.61
C TYR A 143 5.81 -2.84 10.77
N VAL A 144 6.81 -2.70 11.66
CA VAL A 144 7.77 -3.78 11.96
C VAL A 144 7.05 -5.02 12.51
N LEU A 145 6.11 -4.84 13.44
CA LEU A 145 5.31 -5.94 13.98
C LEU A 145 4.48 -6.63 12.89
N ILE A 146 3.86 -5.88 11.98
CA ILE A 146 3.13 -6.46 10.84
C ILE A 146 4.06 -7.32 9.99
N CYS A 147 5.28 -6.87 9.74
CA CYS A 147 6.28 -7.63 8.97
C CYS A 147 6.74 -8.91 9.69
N GLU A 148 6.91 -8.85 11.01
CA GLU A 148 7.39 -9.99 11.81
C GLU A 148 6.30 -11.06 12.01
N ASP A 149 5.09 -10.65 12.33
CA ASP A 149 3.96 -11.54 12.63
C ASP A 149 3.32 -12.19 11.39
N GLY A 150 3.52 -11.60 10.22
CA GLY A 150 2.93 -12.10 8.97
C GLY A 150 1.41 -11.96 8.87
N SER A 151 0.71 -11.60 9.95
CA SER A 151 -0.77 -11.50 10.00
C SER A 151 -1.27 -10.30 10.80
N GLY A 152 -0.38 -9.36 11.14
CA GLY A 152 -0.67 -8.29 12.07
C GLY A 152 -1.87 -7.44 11.68
N GLN A 153 -2.83 -7.30 12.60
CA GLN A 153 -3.92 -6.31 12.55
C GLN A 153 -4.83 -6.36 11.32
N ASN A 154 -5.12 -7.55 10.79
CA ASN A 154 -5.96 -7.75 9.61
C ASN A 154 -5.37 -7.21 8.28
N TRP A 155 -4.06 -7.10 8.17
CA TRP A 155 -3.37 -6.89 6.92
C TRP A 155 -3.02 -8.23 6.28
N GLU A 156 -3.42 -8.42 5.03
CA GLU A 156 -3.15 -9.65 4.27
C GLU A 156 -1.82 -9.50 3.52
N MET A 157 -0.94 -10.48 3.67
CA MET A 157 0.29 -10.54 2.88
C MET A 157 -0.06 -10.80 1.42
N GLY A 158 0.38 -9.93 0.51
CA GLY A 158 0.10 -10.05 -0.92
C GLY A 158 0.87 -11.17 -1.60
N TYR A 159 2.08 -11.45 -1.11
CA TYR A 159 2.95 -12.51 -1.63
C TYR A 159 3.83 -13.05 -0.50
N GLU A 160 3.78 -14.35 -0.28
CA GLU A 160 4.58 -15.03 0.74
C GLU A 160 5.91 -15.49 0.11
N ASP A 161 6.95 -14.69 0.29
CA ASP A 161 8.30 -15.04 -0.12
C ASP A 161 9.27 -14.87 1.07
N GLY A 162 9.89 -15.97 1.47
CA GLY A 162 10.85 -16.01 2.57
C GLY A 162 12.04 -15.07 2.37
N VAL A 163 12.51 -14.92 1.14
CA VAL A 163 13.62 -13.99 0.81
C VAL A 163 13.21 -12.57 1.09
N CYS A 164 12.09 -12.11 0.55
CA CYS A 164 11.59 -10.76 0.79
C CYS A 164 11.34 -10.51 2.27
N ARG A 165 10.70 -11.45 2.95
CA ARG A 165 10.44 -11.35 4.39
C ARG A 165 11.73 -11.18 5.17
N ASN A 166 12.74 -12.02 4.92
CA ASN A 166 14.02 -11.95 5.58
C ASN A 166 14.78 -10.64 5.28
N LEU A 167 14.71 -10.14 4.05
CA LEU A 167 15.28 -8.83 3.71
C LEU A 167 14.61 -7.70 4.48
N VAL A 168 13.26 -7.65 4.51
CA VAL A 168 12.50 -6.62 5.24
C VAL A 168 12.83 -6.64 6.72
N ILE A 169 12.71 -7.81 7.36
CA ILE A 169 13.01 -7.97 8.79
C ILE A 169 14.47 -7.62 9.05
N GLY A 170 15.38 -8.03 8.17
CA GLY A 170 16.80 -7.73 8.29
C GLY A 170 17.08 -6.23 8.29
N TYR A 171 16.55 -5.50 7.31
CA TYR A 171 16.72 -4.05 7.21
C TYR A 171 16.08 -3.31 8.39
N ASN A 172 14.86 -3.68 8.78
CA ASN A 172 14.18 -3.12 9.94
C ASN A 172 15.03 -3.28 11.22
N ASN A 173 15.62 -4.46 11.43
CA ASN A 173 16.46 -4.72 12.58
C ASN A 173 17.78 -3.93 12.52
N PHE A 174 18.37 -3.73 11.34
CA PHE A 174 19.54 -2.84 11.21
C PHE A 174 19.18 -1.39 11.53
N TRP A 175 18.01 -0.91 11.09
CA TRP A 175 17.53 0.43 11.41
C TRP A 175 17.29 0.62 12.91
N THR A 176 16.66 -0.35 13.56
CA THR A 176 16.38 -0.34 15.01
C THR A 176 17.57 -0.75 15.86
N LYS A 177 18.77 -0.88 15.29
CA LYS A 177 20.01 -1.25 15.96
C LYS A 177 20.01 -2.65 16.59
N GLN A 178 19.11 -3.53 16.18
CA GLN A 178 19.10 -4.95 16.54
C GLN A 178 19.99 -5.75 15.58
N TYR A 179 21.25 -5.38 15.51
CA TYR A 179 22.18 -5.77 14.45
C TYR A 179 22.38 -7.28 14.28
N GLU A 180 22.48 -8.05 15.38
CA GLU A 180 22.67 -9.50 15.28
C GLU A 180 21.43 -10.18 14.70
N LYS A 181 20.22 -9.75 15.07
CA LYS A 181 18.96 -10.25 14.49
C LYS A 181 18.87 -9.86 13.01
N GLY A 182 19.21 -8.63 12.70
CA GLY A 182 19.24 -8.15 11.31
C GLY A 182 20.23 -8.95 10.45
N LYS A 183 21.43 -9.22 10.97
CA LYS A 183 22.44 -10.04 10.31
C LYS A 183 21.89 -11.43 9.95
N ILE A 184 21.32 -12.15 10.92
CA ILE A 184 20.77 -13.49 10.71
C ILE A 184 19.74 -13.48 9.58
N CYS A 185 18.85 -12.49 9.56
CA CYS A 185 17.81 -12.39 8.53
C CYS A 185 18.41 -12.11 7.13
N LEU A 186 19.37 -11.16 7.01
CA LEU A 186 20.00 -10.85 5.74
C LEU A 186 20.84 -12.02 5.20
N GLU A 187 21.59 -12.71 6.07
CA GLU A 187 22.35 -13.92 5.70
C GLU A 187 21.40 -15.04 5.21
N SER A 188 20.26 -15.24 5.89
CA SER A 188 19.24 -16.20 5.48
C SER A 188 18.66 -15.89 4.10
N ALA A 189 18.37 -14.62 3.82
CA ALA A 189 17.89 -14.19 2.50
C ALA A 189 18.92 -14.48 1.40
N ILE A 190 20.19 -14.17 1.66
CA ILE A 190 21.29 -14.43 0.71
C ILE A 190 21.46 -15.93 0.44
N LEU A 191 21.40 -16.75 1.48
CA LEU A 191 21.50 -18.21 1.36
C LEU A 191 20.35 -18.78 0.54
N GLU A 192 19.12 -18.39 0.86
CA GLU A 192 17.92 -18.88 0.18
C GLU A 192 17.93 -18.53 -1.32
N ILE A 193 18.37 -17.32 -1.70
CA ILE A 193 18.56 -16.97 -3.12
C ILE A 193 19.66 -17.80 -3.76
N GLY A 194 20.75 -18.09 -3.06
CA GLY A 194 21.80 -18.97 -3.52
C GLY A 194 21.28 -20.37 -3.90
N GLU A 195 20.43 -20.94 -3.07
CA GLU A 195 19.79 -22.23 -3.29
C GLU A 195 18.76 -22.19 -4.44
N ARG A 196 17.96 -21.13 -4.54
CA ARG A 196 17.00 -20.93 -5.63
C ARG A 196 17.67 -20.71 -6.99
N SER A 197 18.88 -20.15 -7.01
CA SER A 197 19.59 -19.81 -8.24
C SER A 197 20.00 -21.03 -9.08
N THR A 198 19.90 -22.22 -8.52
CA THR A 198 20.01 -23.49 -9.27
C THR A 198 18.78 -23.76 -10.15
N ARG A 199 17.66 -23.05 -9.92
CA ARG A 199 16.44 -23.07 -10.74
C ARG A 199 16.43 -21.82 -11.61
N ALA A 200 16.47 -22.01 -12.93
CA ALA A 200 16.58 -20.92 -13.91
C ALA A 200 15.54 -19.79 -13.66
N GLY A 201 15.99 -18.53 -13.60
CA GLY A 201 15.17 -17.32 -13.62
C GLY A 201 15.03 -16.55 -12.30
N ALA A 202 15.25 -17.15 -11.13
CA ALA A 202 15.04 -16.49 -9.84
C ALA A 202 16.14 -15.47 -9.45
N LYS A 203 17.26 -15.45 -10.17
CA LYS A 203 18.43 -14.61 -9.82
C LYS A 203 18.23 -13.12 -10.02
N ASP A 204 17.46 -12.74 -11.03
CA ASP A 204 17.43 -11.33 -11.46
C ASP A 204 16.48 -10.48 -10.62
N GLU A 205 15.41 -11.06 -10.08
CA GLU A 205 14.39 -10.30 -9.33
C GLU A 205 14.93 -9.65 -8.03
N TYR A 206 15.84 -10.34 -7.34
CA TYR A 206 16.41 -9.88 -6.06
C TYR A 206 17.85 -9.39 -6.14
N ALA A 207 18.43 -9.32 -7.33
CA ALA A 207 19.87 -9.05 -7.49
C ALA A 207 20.31 -7.78 -6.76
N GLN A 208 19.56 -6.69 -6.91
CA GLN A 208 19.88 -5.41 -6.28
C GLN A 208 19.66 -5.45 -4.75
N ASP A 209 18.60 -6.10 -4.29
CA ASP A 209 18.29 -6.19 -2.86
C ASP A 209 19.32 -7.06 -2.13
N ILE A 210 19.75 -8.15 -2.74
CA ILE A 210 20.83 -9.00 -2.21
C ILE A 210 22.17 -8.27 -2.20
N GLU A 211 22.49 -7.51 -3.23
CA GLU A 211 23.73 -6.71 -3.25
C GLU A 211 23.71 -5.64 -2.14
N ASN A 212 22.58 -4.99 -1.93
CA ASN A 212 22.40 -4.06 -0.82
C ASN A 212 22.59 -4.74 0.55
N ALA A 213 22.03 -5.94 0.71
CA ALA A 213 22.19 -6.73 1.95
C ALA A 213 23.67 -7.08 2.21
N LYS A 214 24.42 -7.53 1.17
CA LYS A 214 25.85 -7.81 1.28
C LYS A 214 26.66 -6.59 1.69
N VAL A 215 26.36 -5.42 1.14
CA VAL A 215 27.05 -4.17 1.50
C VAL A 215 26.82 -3.84 2.98
N ILE A 216 25.59 -3.96 3.48
CA ILE A 216 25.30 -3.70 4.90
C ILE A 216 26.03 -4.70 5.80
N LEU A 217 26.01 -5.99 5.45
CA LEU A 217 26.73 -7.02 6.21
C LEU A 217 28.25 -6.83 6.21
N ASP A 218 28.82 -6.37 5.09
CA ASP A 218 30.25 -6.08 5.00
C ASP A 218 30.64 -4.89 5.89
N VAL A 219 29.85 -3.80 5.86
CA VAL A 219 30.03 -2.64 6.74
C VAL A 219 29.94 -3.06 8.21
N TYR A 220 28.92 -3.82 8.56
CA TYR A 220 28.72 -4.34 9.91
C TYR A 220 29.87 -5.29 10.35
N GLY A 221 30.29 -6.22 9.49
CA GLY A 221 31.35 -7.17 9.80
C GLY A 221 32.71 -6.51 10.05
N LYS A 222 33.00 -5.44 9.33
CA LYS A 222 34.26 -4.68 9.49
C LYS A 222 34.28 -3.79 10.72
N ARG A 223 33.15 -3.34 11.22
CA ARG A 223 32.96 -2.47 12.42
C ARG A 223 33.99 -1.33 12.53
N LYS A 224 34.32 -0.69 11.41
CA LYS A 224 35.20 0.48 11.39
C LYS A 224 34.52 1.67 12.09
N THR A 225 35.30 2.64 12.56
CA THR A 225 34.74 3.88 13.12
C THR A 225 33.68 4.48 12.23
N GLY A 226 32.49 4.79 12.78
CA GLY A 226 31.34 5.34 12.04
C GLY A 226 30.54 4.31 11.25
N TRP A 227 30.73 3.02 11.46
CA TRP A 227 30.00 1.97 10.71
C TRP A 227 28.46 2.05 10.88
N GLU A 228 27.97 2.47 12.04
CA GLU A 228 26.53 2.63 12.26
C GLU A 228 25.92 3.72 11.36
N GLU A 229 26.62 4.84 11.22
CA GLU A 229 26.24 5.91 10.31
C GLU A 229 26.28 5.44 8.86
N MET A 230 27.31 4.69 8.46
CA MET A 230 27.42 4.10 7.12
C MET A 230 26.25 3.15 6.81
N VAL A 231 25.79 2.36 7.78
CA VAL A 231 24.62 1.49 7.63
C VAL A 231 23.36 2.32 7.45
N SER A 232 23.15 3.33 8.30
CA SER A 232 22.01 4.24 8.21
C SER A 232 21.97 4.97 6.86
N ASP A 233 23.08 5.51 6.40
CA ASP A 233 23.21 6.18 5.11
C ASP A 233 22.90 5.22 3.94
N LYS A 234 23.34 3.97 4.04
CA LYS A 234 23.04 2.96 3.03
C LYS A 234 21.54 2.65 2.99
N LEU A 235 20.88 2.47 4.14
CA LEU A 235 19.43 2.26 4.22
C LEU A 235 18.66 3.45 3.63
N MET A 236 19.03 4.68 3.97
CA MET A 236 18.43 5.88 3.39
C MET A 236 18.65 5.99 1.87
N SER A 237 19.80 5.52 1.37
CA SER A 237 20.06 5.44 -0.07
C SER A 237 19.14 4.43 -0.77
N ILE A 238 18.93 3.26 -0.16
CA ILE A 238 18.01 2.23 -0.67
C ILE A 238 16.58 2.77 -0.69
N GLU A 239 16.14 3.39 0.40
CA GLU A 239 14.82 4.01 0.49
C GLU A 239 14.58 4.99 -0.67
N ARG A 240 15.51 5.93 -0.89
CA ARG A 240 15.40 6.89 -2.01
C ARG A 240 15.30 6.20 -3.37
N ALA A 241 16.11 5.17 -3.61
CA ALA A 241 16.07 4.43 -4.86
C ALA A 241 14.75 3.67 -5.06
N THR A 242 14.24 3.07 -3.98
CA THR A 242 12.94 2.37 -3.98
C THR A 242 11.81 3.35 -4.32
N LEU A 243 11.82 4.52 -3.68
CA LEU A 243 10.80 5.54 -3.91
C LEU A 243 10.75 6.05 -5.35
N GLN A 244 11.90 6.26 -5.98
CA GLN A 244 11.96 6.67 -7.38
C GLN A 244 11.28 5.68 -8.33
N GLN A 245 11.08 4.43 -7.91
CA GLN A 245 10.37 3.43 -8.71
C GLN A 245 8.84 3.58 -8.61
N TYR A 246 8.34 4.10 -7.50
CA TYR A 246 6.91 4.28 -7.26
C TYR A 246 6.38 5.65 -7.67
N LEU A 247 7.23 6.68 -7.66
CA LEU A 247 6.86 8.04 -8.06
C LEU A 247 6.98 8.25 -9.57
N LEU A 248 6.17 9.16 -10.10
CA LEU A 248 6.18 9.59 -11.52
C LEU A 248 7.46 10.35 -11.85
#